data_afd09d0002b28786ed69455fa9361da1
#
_entry.id   afd09d0002b28786ed69455fa9361da1
#
_cell.length_a   1.000
_cell.length_b   1.000
_cell.length_c   1.000
_cell.angle_alpha   90.00
_cell.angle_beta   90.00
_cell.angle_gamma   90.00
#
_symmetry.space_group_name_H-M   'P 1'
#
loop_
_entity.id
_entity.type
_entity.pdbx_description
1 polymer ?
#
loop_
_entity_poly.entity_id
_entity_poly.type
_entity_poly.pdbx_seq_one_letter_code
_entity_poly.pdbx_strand_id
1 'polypeptide(L)'
;INYGFIVFIVITLIETLTVTVFLYISIRCVFHIEDINLYRIKGVFKISIPVGISSLSIMLFYRLDQMIVEHYMGVKALGIYALSASMILAAGYLQSAYVTGMYSSIGAAKNNTNQRDMHKVLLKAYRGAICIGIIVYIGYITVGRIIIKHIFNEISFDLISLLDIGMISILFSGLTAINSQYLFVQGYSSKRLLRTLICLLFNISWNIILIPKFGIMSAVWGYLITQIIMGVLFNIFDKVTRQLFILQFKSLFIYRVNK
;
A
#
# COMPACT_ATOMS: atom_id res chain seq x y z
N ILE A 1 -27.81 -4.25 -23.66
CA ILE A 1 -26.99 -3.29 -22.87
C ILE A 1 -27.10 -3.73 -21.42
N ASN A 2 -26.00 -4.17 -20.82
CA ASN A 2 -26.01 -4.63 -19.42
C ASN A 2 -26.25 -3.43 -18.49
N TYR A 3 -27.47 -3.28 -17.99
CA TYR A 3 -27.85 -2.23 -17.03
C TYR A 3 -26.90 -2.15 -15.83
N GLY A 4 -26.33 -3.28 -15.40
CA GLY A 4 -25.33 -3.33 -14.30
C GLY A 4 -24.06 -2.53 -14.58
N PHE A 5 -23.58 -2.49 -15.82
CA PHE A 5 -22.37 -1.70 -16.18
C PHE A 5 -22.66 -0.20 -16.14
N ILE A 6 -23.83 0.22 -16.61
CA ILE A 6 -24.27 1.63 -16.58
C ILE A 6 -24.43 2.10 -15.13
N VAL A 7 -25.07 1.29 -14.29
CA VAL A 7 -25.24 1.60 -12.85
C VAL A 7 -23.89 1.78 -12.17
N PHE A 8 -22.91 0.93 -12.47
CA PHE A 8 -21.56 1.05 -11.91
C PHE A 8 -20.87 2.37 -12.31
N ILE A 9 -20.98 2.77 -13.60
CA ILE A 9 -20.43 4.05 -14.08
C ILE A 9 -21.11 5.24 -13.38
N VAL A 10 -22.44 5.19 -13.23
CA VAL A 10 -23.20 6.26 -12.59
C VAL A 10 -22.81 6.40 -11.10
N ILE A 11 -22.67 5.29 -10.39
CA ILE A 11 -22.24 5.30 -8.98
C ILE A 11 -20.85 5.94 -8.83
N THR A 12 -19.89 5.55 -9.65
CA THR A 12 -18.53 6.13 -9.59
C THR A 12 -18.50 7.61 -9.96
N LEU A 13 -19.33 8.05 -10.88
CA LEU A 13 -19.49 9.47 -11.20
C LEU A 13 -20.06 10.26 -10.01
N ILE A 14 -21.13 9.75 -9.39
CA ILE A 14 -21.75 10.40 -8.22
C ILE A 14 -20.77 10.48 -7.06
N GLU A 15 -20.02 9.41 -6.79
CA GLU A 15 -18.96 9.38 -5.75
C GLU A 15 -17.91 10.47 -6.01
N THR A 16 -17.37 10.52 -7.24
CA THR A 16 -16.35 11.50 -7.62
C THR A 16 -16.84 12.93 -7.53
N LEU A 17 -18.08 13.19 -8.00
CA LEU A 17 -18.71 14.51 -7.90
C LEU A 17 -18.93 14.92 -6.45
N THR A 18 -19.42 14.02 -5.61
CA THR A 18 -19.67 14.29 -4.19
C THR A 18 -18.37 14.68 -3.46
N VAL A 19 -17.29 13.93 -3.67
CA VAL A 19 -15.96 14.22 -3.09
C VAL A 19 -15.46 15.58 -3.60
N THR A 20 -15.60 15.84 -4.91
CA THR A 20 -15.14 17.10 -5.52
C THR A 20 -15.88 18.31 -4.96
N VAL A 21 -17.21 18.22 -4.84
CA VAL A 21 -18.04 19.30 -4.28
C VAL A 21 -17.69 19.54 -2.80
N PHE A 22 -17.53 18.47 -2.03
CA PHE A 22 -17.13 18.58 -0.61
C PHE A 22 -15.75 19.23 -0.46
N LEU A 23 -14.78 18.85 -1.26
CA LEU A 23 -13.44 19.46 -1.29
C LEU A 23 -13.52 20.94 -1.71
N TYR A 24 -14.30 21.27 -2.73
CA TYR A 24 -14.48 22.62 -3.20
C TYR A 24 -15.08 23.54 -2.11
N ILE A 25 -16.10 23.07 -1.41
CA ILE A 25 -16.71 23.80 -0.30
C ILE A 25 -15.71 23.98 0.84
N SER A 26 -14.94 22.95 1.17
CA SER A 26 -13.92 22.97 2.24
C SER A 26 -12.75 23.93 1.93
N ILE A 27 -12.34 24.04 0.66
CA ILE A 27 -11.18 24.82 0.22
C ILE A 27 -11.57 26.28 -0.08
N ARG A 28 -12.85 26.55 -0.39
CA ARG A 28 -13.32 27.90 -0.78
C ARG A 28 -12.93 29.02 0.21
N CYS A 29 -12.73 28.69 1.48
CA CYS A 29 -12.29 29.64 2.50
C CYS A 29 -10.79 29.94 2.49
N VAL A 30 -9.98 29.23 1.68
CA VAL A 30 -8.49 29.27 1.75
C VAL A 30 -7.85 29.77 0.45
N PHE A 31 -8.59 29.84 -0.65
CA PHE A 31 -8.02 30.20 -1.96
C PHE A 31 -7.98 31.73 -2.15
N HIS A 32 -6.78 32.31 -2.06
CA HIS A 32 -6.46 33.63 -2.59
C HIS A 32 -5.69 33.44 -3.90
N ILE A 33 -6.31 33.73 -5.03
CA ILE A 33 -5.73 33.54 -6.39
C ILE A 33 -4.50 34.45 -6.59
N GLU A 34 -4.37 35.53 -5.83
CA GLU A 34 -3.30 36.52 -5.90
C GLU A 34 -1.90 36.00 -5.53
N ASP A 35 -1.81 34.85 -4.87
CA ASP A 35 -0.54 34.27 -4.39
C ASP A 35 0.13 33.28 -5.39
N ILE A 36 -0.35 33.17 -6.62
CA ILE A 36 0.21 32.24 -7.62
C ILE A 36 1.52 32.79 -8.18
N ASN A 37 2.64 32.35 -7.61
CA ASN A 37 3.98 32.67 -8.08
C ASN A 37 4.55 31.50 -8.89
N LEU A 38 4.89 31.74 -10.17
CA LEU A 38 5.48 30.74 -11.09
C LEU A 38 6.76 30.08 -10.56
N TYR A 39 7.55 30.81 -9.77
CA TYR A 39 8.75 30.25 -9.15
C TYR A 39 8.39 29.21 -8.07
N ARG A 40 7.36 29.45 -7.26
CA ARG A 40 6.85 28.46 -6.29
C ARG A 40 6.27 27.24 -6.96
N ILE A 41 5.57 27.42 -8.08
CA ILE A 41 5.01 26.31 -8.89
C ILE A 41 6.14 25.36 -9.36
N LYS A 42 7.26 25.88 -9.87
CA LYS A 42 8.40 25.07 -10.31
C LYS A 42 9.00 24.25 -9.13
N GLY A 43 9.08 24.83 -7.95
CA GLY A 43 9.52 24.15 -6.73
C GLY A 43 8.60 22.99 -6.32
N VAL A 44 7.29 23.22 -6.37
CA VAL A 44 6.28 22.20 -6.08
C VAL A 44 6.34 21.06 -7.10
N PHE A 45 6.43 21.37 -8.40
CA PHE A 45 6.57 20.35 -9.45
C PHE A 45 7.80 19.44 -9.25
N LYS A 46 8.93 20.02 -8.89
CA LYS A 46 10.17 19.25 -8.65
C LYS A 46 10.01 18.20 -7.54
N ILE A 47 9.22 18.49 -6.52
CA ILE A 47 8.94 17.57 -5.41
C ILE A 47 7.81 16.60 -5.78
N SER A 48 6.79 17.08 -6.50
CA SER A 48 5.58 16.31 -6.84
C SER A 48 5.82 15.26 -7.92
N ILE A 49 6.70 15.52 -8.90
CA ILE A 49 7.00 14.59 -10.00
C ILE A 49 7.47 13.21 -9.48
N PRO A 50 8.50 13.10 -8.60
CA PRO A 50 8.91 11.80 -8.10
C PRO A 50 7.82 11.07 -7.32
N VAL A 51 6.98 11.81 -6.59
CA VAL A 51 5.84 11.25 -5.84
C VAL A 51 4.76 10.75 -6.79
N GLY A 52 4.42 11.53 -7.82
CA GLY A 52 3.45 11.17 -8.85
C GLY A 52 3.88 9.91 -9.61
N ILE A 53 5.14 9.86 -10.08
CA ILE A 53 5.70 8.68 -10.75
C ILE A 53 5.68 7.47 -9.80
N SER A 54 6.01 7.62 -8.51
CA SER A 54 5.91 6.53 -7.54
C SER A 54 4.48 6.01 -7.42
N SER A 55 3.49 6.90 -7.40
CA SER A 55 2.07 6.52 -7.27
C SER A 55 1.57 5.83 -8.54
N LEU A 56 1.95 6.32 -9.72
CA LEU A 56 1.68 5.66 -11.00
C LEU A 56 2.34 4.27 -11.06
N SER A 57 3.57 4.14 -10.57
CA SER A 57 4.27 2.85 -10.53
C SER A 57 3.55 1.83 -9.65
N ILE A 58 2.98 2.25 -8.52
CA ILE A 58 2.17 1.39 -7.64
C ILE A 58 0.88 0.97 -8.36
N MET A 59 0.22 1.89 -9.07
CA MET A 59 -0.98 1.57 -9.85
C MET A 59 -0.67 0.59 -10.98
N LEU A 60 0.43 0.80 -11.72
CA LEU A 60 0.91 -0.10 -12.75
C LEU A 60 1.23 -1.48 -12.21
N PHE A 61 1.81 -1.57 -11.02
CA PHE A 61 2.10 -2.83 -10.34
C PHE A 61 0.88 -3.74 -10.31
N TYR A 62 -0.25 -3.26 -9.79
CA TYR A 62 -1.49 -4.05 -9.73
C TYR A 62 -2.09 -4.38 -11.10
N ARG A 63 -1.95 -3.48 -12.07
CA ARG A 63 -2.52 -3.69 -13.41
C ARG A 63 -1.68 -4.64 -14.26
N LEU A 64 -0.36 -4.53 -14.18
CA LEU A 64 0.55 -5.41 -14.92
C LEU A 64 0.47 -6.86 -14.43
N ASP A 65 0.32 -7.09 -13.12
CA ASP A 65 0.10 -8.42 -12.58
C ASP A 65 -1.14 -9.07 -13.21
N GLN A 66 -2.26 -8.34 -13.27
CA GLN A 66 -3.50 -8.81 -13.87
C GLN A 66 -3.34 -9.12 -15.36
N MET A 67 -2.66 -8.25 -16.12
CA MET A 67 -2.40 -8.47 -17.55
C MET A 67 -1.51 -9.70 -17.80
N ILE A 68 -0.49 -9.91 -16.97
CA ILE A 68 0.40 -11.08 -17.09
C ILE A 68 -0.37 -12.36 -16.76
N VAL A 69 -1.19 -12.36 -15.71
CA VAL A 69 -2.06 -13.51 -15.36
C VAL A 69 -3.04 -13.82 -16.50
N GLU A 70 -3.69 -12.81 -17.07
CA GLU A 70 -4.61 -12.99 -18.19
C GLU A 70 -3.91 -13.60 -19.42
N HIS A 71 -2.73 -13.07 -19.75
CA HIS A 71 -1.97 -13.53 -20.94
C HIS A 71 -1.57 -15.00 -20.85
N TYR A 72 -1.10 -15.46 -19.69
CA TYR A 72 -0.60 -16.83 -19.53
C TYR A 72 -1.65 -17.84 -19.07
N MET A 73 -2.65 -17.41 -18.31
CA MET A 73 -3.61 -18.30 -17.62
C MET A 73 -5.07 -18.10 -18.07
N GLY A 74 -5.33 -17.08 -18.88
CA GLY A 74 -6.66 -16.77 -19.41
C GLY A 74 -7.59 -16.06 -18.44
N VAL A 75 -8.77 -15.69 -18.93
CA VAL A 75 -9.75 -14.83 -18.24
C VAL A 75 -10.31 -15.45 -16.95
N LYS A 76 -10.49 -16.79 -16.91
CA LYS A 76 -11.00 -17.47 -15.71
C LYS A 76 -10.02 -17.33 -14.54
N ALA A 77 -8.75 -17.56 -14.78
CA ALA A 77 -7.69 -17.39 -13.77
C ALA A 77 -7.54 -15.93 -13.34
N LEU A 78 -7.64 -14.99 -14.30
CA LEU A 78 -7.69 -13.55 -14.01
C LEU A 78 -8.82 -13.21 -13.06
N GLY A 79 -10.03 -13.76 -13.26
CA GLY A 79 -11.18 -13.51 -12.39
C GLY A 79 -10.91 -13.90 -10.93
N ILE A 80 -10.35 -15.09 -10.71
CA ILE A 80 -10.00 -15.58 -9.37
C ILE A 80 -8.88 -14.74 -8.75
N TYR A 81 -7.85 -14.41 -9.53
CA TYR A 81 -6.75 -13.56 -9.07
C TYR A 81 -7.21 -12.15 -8.72
N ALA A 82 -7.99 -11.50 -9.59
CA ALA A 82 -8.50 -10.15 -9.38
C ALA A 82 -9.42 -10.06 -8.16
N LEU A 83 -10.25 -11.10 -7.94
CA LEU A 83 -11.09 -11.21 -6.75
C LEU A 83 -10.23 -11.32 -5.49
N SER A 84 -9.23 -12.21 -5.49
CA SER A 84 -8.31 -12.35 -4.35
C SER A 84 -7.56 -11.06 -4.05
N ALA A 85 -7.02 -10.39 -5.08
CA ALA A 85 -6.33 -9.11 -4.95
C ALA A 85 -7.23 -8.01 -4.38
N SER A 86 -8.48 -7.94 -4.84
CA SER A 86 -9.48 -6.98 -4.31
C SER A 86 -9.80 -7.22 -2.84
N MET A 87 -9.91 -8.48 -2.42
CA MET A 87 -10.14 -8.84 -1.02
C MET A 87 -8.93 -8.48 -0.13
N ILE A 88 -7.70 -8.73 -0.61
CA ILE A 88 -6.47 -8.34 0.10
C ILE A 88 -6.40 -6.82 0.25
N LEU A 89 -6.70 -6.07 -0.80
CA LEU A 89 -6.74 -4.62 -0.76
C LEU A 89 -7.81 -4.11 0.21
N ALA A 90 -9.02 -4.66 0.17
CA ALA A 90 -10.11 -4.29 1.07
C ALA A 90 -9.73 -4.53 2.54
N ALA A 91 -9.12 -5.68 2.84
CA ALA A 91 -8.63 -5.98 4.18
C ALA A 91 -7.50 -5.03 4.61
N GLY A 92 -6.66 -4.58 3.68
CA GLY A 92 -5.58 -3.62 3.90
C GLY A 92 -6.04 -2.19 4.17
N TYR A 93 -7.28 -1.82 3.83
CA TYR A 93 -7.77 -0.43 4.05
C TYR A 93 -7.76 0.00 5.50
N LEU A 94 -8.07 -0.89 6.44
CA LEU A 94 -8.03 -0.58 7.88
C LEU A 94 -6.61 -0.16 8.32
N GLN A 95 -5.61 -0.91 7.88
CA GLN A 95 -4.21 -0.61 8.15
C GLN A 95 -3.76 0.68 7.44
N SER A 96 -4.16 0.86 6.19
CA SER A 96 -3.87 2.05 5.40
C SER A 96 -4.44 3.32 6.04
N ALA A 97 -5.67 3.29 6.53
CA ALA A 97 -6.29 4.41 7.25
C ALA A 97 -5.49 4.78 8.50
N TYR A 98 -5.07 3.79 9.30
CA TYR A 98 -4.22 4.03 10.47
C TYR A 98 -2.88 4.68 10.09
N VAL A 99 -2.19 4.13 9.08
CA VAL A 99 -0.89 4.65 8.64
C VAL A 99 -1.02 6.07 8.08
N THR A 100 -2.10 6.35 7.33
CA THR A 100 -2.39 7.70 6.83
C THR A 100 -2.63 8.69 7.98
N GLY A 101 -3.34 8.27 9.03
CA GLY A 101 -3.53 9.09 10.23
C GLY A 101 -2.22 9.42 10.97
N MET A 102 -1.22 8.52 10.91
CA MET A 102 0.10 8.75 11.51
C MET A 102 0.98 9.75 10.73
N TYR A 103 0.61 10.08 9.48
CA TYR A 103 1.39 10.98 8.62
C TYR A 103 1.62 12.36 9.25
N SER A 104 0.57 12.96 9.81
CA SER A 104 0.64 14.26 10.49
C SER A 104 1.59 14.23 11.71
N SER A 105 1.54 13.14 12.48
CA SER A 105 2.41 12.94 13.64
C SER A 105 3.88 12.78 13.24
N ILE A 106 4.16 12.08 12.13
CA ILE A 106 5.52 11.93 11.57
C ILE A 106 6.03 13.29 11.06
N GLY A 107 5.15 14.08 10.42
CA GLY A 107 5.45 15.42 9.95
C GLY A 107 5.76 16.39 11.10
N ALA A 108 4.96 16.38 12.15
CA ALA A 108 5.17 17.20 13.34
C ALA A 108 6.47 16.82 14.07
N ALA A 109 6.78 15.53 14.17
CA ALA A 109 8.02 15.05 14.80
C ALA A 109 9.29 15.46 14.03
N LYS A 110 9.20 15.70 12.72
CA LYS A 110 10.32 16.24 11.93
C LYS A 110 10.62 17.69 12.31
N ASN A 111 9.58 18.49 12.55
CA ASN A 111 9.75 19.92 12.89
C ASN A 111 10.32 20.09 14.30
N ASN A 112 10.09 19.13 15.19
CA ASN A 112 10.76 19.06 16.49
C ASN A 112 12.15 18.50 16.26
N THR A 113 13.20 19.30 16.45
CA THR A 113 14.62 18.93 16.24
C THR A 113 15.09 17.74 17.09
N ASN A 114 14.22 17.15 17.91
CA ASN A 114 14.53 16.05 18.81
C ASN A 114 14.34 14.68 18.12
N GLN A 115 15.43 14.02 17.76
CA GLN A 115 15.41 12.67 17.18
C GLN A 115 14.66 11.63 18.04
N ARG A 116 14.63 11.82 19.37
CA ARG A 116 13.90 10.91 20.27
C ARG A 116 12.40 10.91 20.03
N ASP A 117 11.82 12.05 19.68
CA ASP A 117 10.38 12.16 19.41
C ASP A 117 10.02 11.48 18.09
N MET A 118 10.84 11.64 17.06
CA MET A 118 10.69 10.91 15.81
C MET A 118 10.73 9.38 16.01
N HIS A 119 11.68 8.89 16.82
CA HIS A 119 11.77 7.45 17.14
C HIS A 119 10.54 6.94 17.89
N LYS A 120 10.00 7.70 18.86
CA LYS A 120 8.77 7.34 19.60
C LYS A 120 7.57 7.25 18.65
N VAL A 121 7.40 8.24 17.77
CA VAL A 121 6.29 8.29 16.79
C VAL A 121 6.39 7.12 15.82
N LEU A 122 7.56 6.86 15.26
CA LEU A 122 7.77 5.73 14.33
C LEU A 122 7.54 4.39 15.01
N LEU A 123 8.01 4.22 16.25
CA LEU A 123 7.81 3.00 17.01
C LEU A 123 6.32 2.75 17.28
N LYS A 124 5.56 3.80 17.61
CA LYS A 124 4.08 3.74 17.76
C LYS A 124 3.42 3.38 16.43
N ALA A 125 3.85 3.99 15.33
CA ALA A 125 3.31 3.73 14.00
C ALA A 125 3.52 2.26 13.59
N TYR A 126 4.74 1.73 13.74
CA TYR A 126 5.04 0.33 13.42
C TYR A 126 4.26 -0.65 14.29
N ARG A 127 4.19 -0.43 15.61
CA ARG A 127 3.40 -1.28 16.51
C ARG A 127 1.93 -1.32 16.11
N GLY A 128 1.32 -0.16 15.89
CA GLY A 128 -0.08 -0.10 15.49
C GLY A 128 -0.32 -0.78 14.15
N ALA A 129 0.54 -0.56 13.14
CA ALA A 129 0.42 -1.22 11.85
C ALA A 129 0.54 -2.75 11.94
N ILE A 130 1.49 -3.25 12.75
CA ILE A 130 1.66 -4.69 12.98
C ILE A 130 0.46 -5.26 13.74
N CYS A 131 0.00 -4.61 14.80
CA CYS A 131 -1.19 -5.05 15.55
C CYS A 131 -2.43 -5.13 14.66
N ILE A 132 -2.70 -4.10 13.86
CA ILE A 132 -3.83 -4.10 12.93
C ILE A 132 -3.66 -5.21 11.89
N GLY A 133 -2.47 -5.39 11.31
CA GLY A 133 -2.21 -6.46 10.37
C GLY A 133 -2.46 -7.85 10.97
N ILE A 134 -2.05 -8.08 12.22
CA ILE A 134 -2.31 -9.35 12.95
C ILE A 134 -3.81 -9.53 13.18
N ILE A 135 -4.54 -8.48 13.61
CA ILE A 135 -5.98 -8.54 13.84
C ILE A 135 -6.71 -8.90 12.53
N VAL A 136 -6.35 -8.24 11.44
CA VAL A 136 -6.92 -8.52 10.10
C VAL A 136 -6.64 -9.95 9.68
N TYR A 137 -5.42 -10.43 9.87
CA TYR A 137 -5.03 -11.80 9.52
C TYR A 137 -5.78 -12.84 10.36
N ILE A 138 -5.90 -12.64 11.67
CA ILE A 138 -6.69 -13.51 12.57
C ILE A 138 -8.16 -13.48 12.16
N GLY A 139 -8.75 -12.30 11.90
CA GLY A 139 -10.12 -12.16 11.43
C GLY A 139 -10.37 -12.93 10.13
N TYR A 140 -9.41 -12.90 9.19
CA TYR A 140 -9.46 -13.68 7.97
C TYR A 140 -9.47 -15.19 8.26
N ILE A 141 -8.57 -15.70 9.09
CA ILE A 141 -8.48 -17.15 9.38
C ILE A 141 -9.73 -17.64 10.11
N THR A 142 -10.27 -16.87 11.05
CA THR A 142 -11.39 -17.30 11.91
C THR A 142 -12.74 -17.17 11.20
N VAL A 143 -13.01 -16.02 10.60
CA VAL A 143 -14.31 -15.69 10.02
C VAL A 143 -14.25 -15.63 8.49
N GLY A 144 -13.21 -15.02 7.93
CA GLY A 144 -13.09 -14.80 6.50
C GLY A 144 -13.12 -16.07 5.67
N ARG A 145 -12.38 -17.10 6.06
CA ARG A 145 -12.37 -18.39 5.37
C ARG A 145 -13.74 -19.07 5.36
N ILE A 146 -14.50 -18.98 6.46
CA ILE A 146 -15.83 -19.57 6.58
C ILE A 146 -16.78 -18.85 5.61
N ILE A 147 -16.76 -17.53 5.59
CA ILE A 147 -17.58 -16.71 4.71
C ILE A 147 -17.28 -17.02 3.24
N ILE A 148 -16.00 -17.06 2.87
CA ILE A 148 -15.56 -17.34 1.50
C ILE A 148 -16.02 -18.72 1.05
N LYS A 149 -15.89 -19.72 1.90
CA LYS A 149 -16.34 -21.09 1.61
C LYS A 149 -17.84 -21.17 1.37
N HIS A 150 -18.64 -20.39 2.11
CA HIS A 150 -20.11 -20.37 1.96
C HIS A 150 -20.57 -19.60 0.72
N ILE A 151 -19.91 -18.49 0.39
CA ILE A 151 -20.32 -17.60 -0.71
C ILE A 151 -19.83 -18.14 -2.06
N PHE A 152 -18.59 -18.62 -2.13
CA PHE A 152 -17.90 -18.90 -3.40
C PHE A 152 -17.75 -20.39 -3.71
N ASN A 153 -18.41 -21.27 -3.00
CA ASN A 153 -18.52 -22.74 -3.18
C ASN A 153 -17.48 -23.38 -4.13
N GLU A 154 -17.70 -23.29 -5.46
CA GLU A 154 -16.89 -24.00 -6.48
C GLU A 154 -15.45 -23.48 -6.61
N ILE A 155 -15.22 -22.15 -6.42
CA ILE A 155 -13.89 -21.54 -6.56
C ILE A 155 -13.24 -21.27 -5.20
N SER A 156 -13.88 -21.71 -4.11
CA SER A 156 -13.45 -21.40 -2.75
C SER A 156 -12.05 -21.93 -2.44
N PHE A 157 -11.69 -23.09 -2.95
CA PHE A 157 -10.38 -23.71 -2.70
C PHE A 157 -9.23 -22.88 -3.29
N ASP A 158 -9.33 -22.50 -4.57
CA ASP A 158 -8.31 -21.70 -5.24
C ASP A 158 -8.22 -20.31 -4.60
N LEU A 159 -9.37 -19.68 -4.31
CA LEU A 159 -9.45 -18.38 -3.71
C LEU A 159 -8.85 -18.35 -2.29
N ILE A 160 -9.16 -19.34 -1.44
CA ILE A 160 -8.62 -19.45 -0.08
C ILE A 160 -7.11 -19.65 -0.15
N SER A 161 -6.62 -20.49 -1.05
CA SER A 161 -5.18 -20.74 -1.20
C SER A 161 -4.40 -19.47 -1.56
N LEU A 162 -4.94 -18.63 -2.45
CA LEU A 162 -4.37 -17.32 -2.79
C LEU A 162 -4.41 -16.34 -1.61
N LEU A 163 -5.55 -16.31 -0.91
CA LEU A 163 -5.74 -15.41 0.23
C LEU A 163 -4.88 -15.79 1.43
N ASP A 164 -4.62 -17.07 1.65
CA ASP A 164 -3.75 -17.53 2.75
C ASP A 164 -2.36 -16.89 2.69
N ILE A 165 -1.80 -16.78 1.49
CA ILE A 165 -0.51 -16.14 1.27
C ILE A 165 -0.67 -14.63 1.19
N GLY A 166 -1.67 -14.16 0.43
CA GLY A 166 -1.90 -12.74 0.20
C GLY A 166 -2.19 -11.95 1.47
N MET A 167 -2.93 -12.52 2.41
CA MET A 167 -3.24 -11.85 3.69
C MET A 167 -2.00 -11.67 4.58
N ILE A 168 -0.98 -12.55 4.46
CA ILE A 168 0.31 -12.36 5.15
C ILE A 168 0.99 -11.07 4.67
N SER A 169 0.82 -10.70 3.39
CA SER A 169 1.43 -9.49 2.84
C SER A 169 0.96 -8.20 3.53
N ILE A 170 -0.23 -8.21 4.15
CA ILE A 170 -0.76 -7.06 4.89
C ILE A 170 0.17 -6.68 6.05
N LEU A 171 0.78 -7.65 6.73
CA LEU A 171 1.74 -7.38 7.81
C LEU A 171 2.90 -6.51 7.32
N PHE A 172 3.40 -6.78 6.12
CA PHE A 172 4.54 -6.07 5.53
C PHE A 172 4.11 -4.79 4.80
N SER A 173 2.89 -4.72 4.25
CA SER A 173 2.39 -3.53 3.56
C SER A 173 2.30 -2.31 4.47
N GLY A 174 1.93 -2.49 5.73
CA GLY A 174 1.95 -1.42 6.72
C GLY A 174 3.35 -0.90 7.02
N LEU A 175 4.36 -1.79 7.08
CA LEU A 175 5.75 -1.37 7.22
C LEU A 175 6.22 -0.59 6.00
N THR A 176 5.89 -1.08 4.80
CA THR A 176 6.17 -0.40 3.53
C THR A 176 5.57 1.01 3.48
N ALA A 177 4.31 1.16 3.91
CA ALA A 177 3.62 2.43 3.91
C ALA A 177 4.26 3.45 4.88
N ILE A 178 4.63 3.03 6.09
CA ILE A 178 5.33 3.88 7.06
C ILE A 178 6.71 4.31 6.54
N ASN A 179 7.48 3.38 5.94
CA ASN A 179 8.77 3.69 5.33
C ASN A 179 8.63 4.72 4.21
N SER A 180 7.60 4.57 3.37
CA SER A 180 7.30 5.51 2.29
C SER A 180 6.94 6.90 2.81
N GLN A 181 6.14 6.98 3.88
CA GLN A 181 5.81 8.25 4.53
C GLN A 181 7.03 8.91 5.16
N TYR A 182 7.86 8.13 5.86
CA TYR A 182 9.09 8.64 6.45
C TYR A 182 10.03 9.22 5.38
N LEU A 183 10.27 8.49 4.29
CA LEU A 183 11.10 8.98 3.19
C LEU A 183 10.54 10.27 2.56
N PHE A 184 9.22 10.34 2.40
CA PHE A 184 8.57 11.53 1.88
C PHE A 184 8.72 12.73 2.82
N VAL A 185 8.42 12.55 4.11
CA VAL A 185 8.53 13.59 5.13
C VAL A 185 9.98 14.08 5.24
N GLN A 186 10.96 13.20 5.14
CA GLN A 186 12.38 13.58 5.20
C GLN A 186 12.91 14.24 3.93
N GLY A 187 12.12 14.31 2.86
CA GLY A 187 12.52 14.90 1.58
C GLY A 187 13.27 13.94 0.64
N TYR A 188 13.26 12.65 0.95
CA TYR A 188 13.92 11.61 0.12
C TYR A 188 12.96 11.00 -0.92
N SER A 189 12.15 11.83 -1.60
CA SER A 189 11.16 11.38 -2.59
C SER A 189 11.82 10.58 -3.73
N SER A 190 13.02 10.96 -4.18
CA SER A 190 13.76 10.24 -5.22
C SER A 190 14.18 8.83 -4.78
N LYS A 191 14.54 8.64 -3.51
CA LYS A 191 14.83 7.30 -2.98
C LYS A 191 13.59 6.44 -2.89
N ARG A 192 12.45 7.02 -2.49
CA ARG A 192 11.16 6.35 -2.52
C ARG A 192 10.83 5.88 -3.94
N LEU A 193 10.96 6.74 -4.94
CA LEU A 193 10.75 6.41 -6.34
C LEU A 193 11.64 5.26 -6.79
N LEU A 194 12.95 5.35 -6.53
CA LEU A 194 13.91 4.32 -6.92
C LEU A 194 13.55 2.95 -6.33
N ARG A 195 13.21 2.89 -5.04
CA ARG A 195 12.76 1.64 -4.39
C ARG A 195 11.50 1.08 -5.04
N THR A 196 10.52 1.94 -5.34
CA THR A 196 9.28 1.52 -6.00
C THR A 196 9.56 0.96 -7.39
N LEU A 197 10.42 1.61 -8.19
CA LEU A 197 10.78 1.14 -9.52
C LEU A 197 11.54 -0.19 -9.49
N ILE A 198 12.50 -0.36 -8.57
CA ILE A 198 13.20 -1.64 -8.41
C ILE A 198 12.20 -2.76 -8.06
N CYS A 199 11.27 -2.51 -7.15
CA CYS A 199 10.24 -3.48 -6.78
C CYS A 199 9.28 -3.78 -7.92
N LEU A 200 8.91 -2.79 -8.72
CA LEU A 200 8.08 -2.97 -9.90
C LEU A 200 8.77 -3.88 -10.92
N LEU A 201 10.02 -3.58 -11.25
CA LEU A 201 10.81 -4.40 -12.17
C LEU A 201 11.01 -5.82 -11.66
N PHE A 202 11.30 -5.98 -10.37
CA PHE A 202 11.42 -7.30 -9.73
C PHE A 202 10.11 -8.10 -9.88
N ASN A 203 8.98 -7.49 -9.55
CA ASN A 203 7.67 -8.16 -9.59
C ASN A 203 7.27 -8.54 -11.02
N ILE A 204 7.47 -7.65 -11.99
CA ILE A 204 7.21 -7.95 -13.41
C ILE A 204 8.06 -9.14 -13.87
N SER A 205 9.36 -9.10 -13.58
CA SER A 205 10.28 -10.19 -13.95
C SER A 205 9.90 -11.50 -13.29
N TRP A 206 9.54 -11.46 -12.00
CA TRP A 206 9.04 -12.60 -11.23
C TRP A 206 7.80 -13.22 -11.89
N ASN A 207 6.83 -12.40 -12.22
CA ASN A 207 5.56 -12.84 -12.79
C ASN A 207 5.73 -13.43 -14.21
N ILE A 208 6.51 -12.77 -15.07
CA ILE A 208 6.78 -13.27 -16.43
C ILE A 208 7.46 -14.64 -16.39
N ILE A 209 8.39 -14.88 -15.46
CA ILE A 209 9.16 -16.12 -15.38
C ILE A 209 8.37 -17.24 -14.68
N LEU A 210 7.63 -16.92 -13.62
CA LEU A 210 7.08 -17.92 -12.72
C LEU A 210 5.59 -18.20 -12.93
N ILE A 211 4.79 -17.27 -13.43
CA ILE A 211 3.37 -17.54 -13.72
C ILE A 211 3.21 -18.69 -14.73
N PRO A 212 3.97 -18.75 -15.85
CA PRO A 212 3.85 -19.87 -16.79
C PRO A 212 4.18 -21.24 -16.17
N LYS A 213 5.01 -21.27 -15.12
CA LYS A 213 5.47 -22.52 -14.48
C LYS A 213 4.62 -22.95 -13.28
N PHE A 214 4.21 -21.99 -12.46
CA PHE A 214 3.58 -22.24 -11.16
C PHE A 214 2.16 -21.66 -11.05
N GLY A 215 1.64 -21.08 -12.13
CA GLY A 215 0.28 -20.53 -12.17
C GLY A 215 0.12 -19.26 -11.34
N ILE A 216 -1.15 -18.92 -11.06
CA ILE A 216 -1.56 -17.69 -10.35
C ILE A 216 -1.02 -17.58 -8.92
N MET A 217 -0.68 -18.71 -8.30
CA MET A 217 -0.10 -18.75 -6.96
C MET A 217 1.24 -18.01 -6.91
N SER A 218 2.03 -18.06 -7.98
CA SER A 218 3.31 -17.36 -8.07
C SER A 218 3.16 -15.84 -8.06
N ALA A 219 2.05 -15.30 -8.59
CA ALA A 219 1.78 -13.87 -8.56
C ALA A 219 1.58 -13.35 -7.12
N VAL A 220 0.86 -14.12 -6.31
CA VAL A 220 0.64 -13.76 -4.89
C VAL A 220 1.94 -13.87 -4.08
N TRP A 221 2.77 -14.88 -4.35
CA TRP A 221 4.12 -14.98 -3.78
C TRP A 221 5.00 -13.79 -4.20
N GLY A 222 4.97 -13.42 -5.48
CA GLY A 222 5.67 -12.23 -6.00
C GLY A 222 5.26 -10.97 -5.27
N TYR A 223 3.97 -10.78 -5.04
CA TYR A 223 3.45 -9.66 -4.25
C TYR A 223 3.96 -9.68 -2.81
N LEU A 224 3.87 -10.81 -2.11
CA LEU A 224 4.36 -10.96 -0.73
C LEU A 224 5.85 -10.65 -0.63
N ILE A 225 6.68 -11.25 -1.50
CA ILE A 225 8.13 -11.02 -1.51
C ILE A 225 8.45 -9.55 -1.77
N THR A 226 7.73 -8.91 -2.69
CA THR A 226 7.89 -7.48 -2.97
C THR A 226 7.60 -6.63 -1.74
N GLN A 227 6.56 -6.95 -0.97
CA GLN A 227 6.25 -6.24 0.27
C GLN A 227 7.35 -6.44 1.33
N ILE A 228 7.94 -7.63 1.42
CA ILE A 228 9.08 -7.89 2.32
C ILE A 228 10.32 -7.08 1.89
N ILE A 229 10.64 -7.06 0.59
CA ILE A 229 11.76 -6.28 0.06
C ILE A 229 11.57 -4.80 0.40
N MET A 230 10.39 -4.25 0.11
CA MET A 230 10.08 -2.83 0.29
C MET A 230 9.95 -2.43 1.76
N GLY A 231 9.34 -3.30 2.56
CA GLY A 231 9.07 -3.05 3.98
C GLY A 231 10.30 -3.25 4.88
N VAL A 232 11.18 -4.21 4.55
CA VAL A 232 12.25 -4.64 5.44
C VAL A 232 13.62 -4.56 4.78
N LEU A 233 13.84 -5.24 3.63
CA LEU A 233 15.18 -5.42 3.08
C LEU A 233 15.85 -4.11 2.68
N PHE A 234 15.15 -3.20 2.03
CA PHE A 234 15.74 -1.90 1.69
C PHE A 234 16.21 -1.11 2.91
N ASN A 235 15.60 -1.31 4.08
CA ASN A 235 16.02 -0.62 5.28
C ASN A 235 17.32 -1.17 5.86
N ILE A 236 17.70 -2.41 5.54
CA ILE A 236 18.97 -3.01 5.96
C ILE A 236 20.12 -2.39 5.18
N PHE A 237 19.96 -2.23 3.86
CA PHE A 237 21.04 -1.82 2.97
C PHE A 237 21.20 -0.29 2.85
N ASP A 238 20.16 0.49 3.04
CA ASP A 238 20.24 1.96 2.92
C ASP A 238 20.59 2.61 4.26
N LYS A 239 21.74 3.30 4.30
CA LYS A 239 22.24 4.02 5.49
C LYS A 239 21.21 5.00 6.08
N VAL A 240 20.38 5.63 5.24
CA VAL A 240 19.37 6.62 5.68
C VAL A 240 18.23 5.95 6.46
N THR A 241 17.87 4.73 6.09
CA THR A 241 16.73 4.01 6.68
C THR A 241 17.12 2.85 7.59
N ARG A 242 18.41 2.61 7.78
CA ARG A 242 18.90 1.53 8.66
C ARG A 242 18.36 1.65 10.09
N GLN A 243 18.14 2.87 10.56
CA GLN A 243 17.50 3.11 11.87
C GLN A 243 16.06 2.62 11.90
N LEU A 244 15.34 2.66 10.77
CA LEU A 244 13.96 2.16 10.67
C LEU A 244 13.92 0.65 10.87
N PHE A 245 14.88 -0.09 10.32
CA PHE A 245 14.98 -1.54 10.53
C PHE A 245 15.10 -1.89 12.02
N ILE A 246 15.97 -1.16 12.75
CA ILE A 246 16.13 -1.35 14.20
C ILE A 246 14.82 -1.02 14.93
N LEU A 247 14.11 0.03 14.53
CA LEU A 247 12.82 0.40 15.12
C LEU A 247 11.73 -0.62 14.80
N GLN A 248 11.69 -1.17 13.59
CA GLN A 248 10.79 -2.25 13.21
C GLN A 248 11.01 -3.47 14.11
N PHE A 249 12.25 -3.86 14.32
CA PHE A 249 12.59 -5.00 15.17
C PHE A 249 12.21 -4.72 16.64
N LYS A 250 12.53 -3.54 17.16
CA LYS A 250 12.12 -3.11 18.51
C LYS A 250 10.60 -3.00 18.67
N SER A 251 9.84 -2.77 17.60
CA SER A 251 8.38 -2.69 17.65
C SER A 251 7.71 -4.04 17.87
N LEU A 252 8.37 -5.15 17.51
CA LEU A 252 7.90 -6.52 17.78
C LEU A 252 8.04 -6.92 19.26
N PHE A 253 9.00 -6.32 19.97
CA PHE A 253 9.16 -6.56 21.39
C PHE A 253 8.46 -5.46 22.17
N ILE A 254 7.75 -5.86 23.26
CA ILE A 254 7.12 -4.92 24.19
C ILE A 254 8.23 -4.27 25.02
N TYR A 255 9.00 -3.38 24.41
CA TYR A 255 9.98 -2.58 25.12
C TYR A 255 9.23 -1.41 25.78
N ARG A 256 9.09 -1.45 27.09
CA ARG A 256 8.62 -0.32 27.89
C ARG A 256 9.60 0.84 27.61
N VAL A 257 9.14 1.83 26.85
CA VAL A 257 9.88 3.10 26.74
C VAL A 257 9.79 3.73 28.13
N ASN A 258 10.83 3.54 28.93
CA ASN A 258 10.98 4.30 30.17
C ASN A 258 10.89 5.79 29.84
N LYS A 259 10.05 6.49 30.61
CA LYS A 259 9.81 7.92 30.56
C LYS A 259 11.08 8.75 30.60
#